data_c9576f1811be196fb9a25c583528fe45
#
_entry.id   c9576f1811be196fb9a25c583528fe45
#
_cell.length_a   1.000
_cell.length_b   1.000
_cell.length_c   1.000
_cell.angle_alpha   90.00
_cell.angle_beta   90.00
_cell.angle_gamma   90.00
#
_symmetry.space_group_name_H-M   'P 1'
#
loop_
_entity.id
_entity.type
_entity.pdbx_description
1 polymer ?
#
loop_
_entity_poly.entity_id
_entity_poly.type
_entity_poly.pdbx_seq_one_letter_code
_entity_poly.pdbx_strand_id
1 'polypeptide(L)'
;MCCIMGYAGHDLLKETFIEYLLRTTSRGPDDQRVAETEFGLLGFGRLAIMGLTPEGMQPFFRGADCVACNGELYGFRPVKAELEAEGYTFESDSDCEIILPLYYKYGLDMFRHLDAEFAMILYDSRKKLLIAARDPIGIRPLFYGYSESGHIAFASEAKNLVGLCKKIYPFPIGSYYCNGQFVRYCDIADTPAYSQDELPEILTNIREKLVAGVDKRLDADTPVGFLLSGGLDSSLVCAIAAKK
;
A
#
# COMPACT_ATOMS: atom_id res chain seq x y z
N MET A 1 5.00 -9.91 4.58
CA MET A 1 4.46 -8.60 4.13
C MET A 1 5.62 -7.63 3.97
N CYS A 2 5.63 -6.85 2.90
CA CYS A 2 6.67 -5.85 2.65
C CYS A 2 6.78 -4.79 3.76
N CYS A 3 7.80 -3.96 3.70
CA CYS A 3 7.91 -2.75 4.50
C CYS A 3 8.37 -1.57 3.64
N ILE A 4 7.91 -0.38 4.02
CA ILE A 4 8.32 0.89 3.41
C ILE A 4 8.83 1.82 4.50
N MET A 5 9.75 2.69 4.12
CA MET A 5 10.20 3.81 4.94
C MET A 5 10.54 4.99 4.04
N GLY A 6 10.19 6.21 4.45
CA GLY A 6 10.54 7.45 3.76
C GLY A 6 10.98 8.52 4.74
N TYR A 7 11.94 9.35 4.32
CA TYR A 7 12.42 10.50 5.07
C TYR A 7 12.52 11.70 4.15
N ALA A 8 11.77 12.76 4.46
CA ALA A 8 11.69 13.96 3.65
C ALA A 8 12.74 15.01 4.10
N GLY A 9 13.99 14.72 3.88
CA GLY A 9 15.13 15.60 4.23
C GLY A 9 16.45 15.06 3.69
N HIS A 10 17.49 15.90 3.72
CA HIS A 10 18.82 15.56 3.22
C HIS A 10 19.90 15.57 4.31
N ASP A 11 19.47 15.69 5.57
CA ASP A 11 20.33 15.74 6.76
C ASP A 11 20.48 14.39 7.47
N LEU A 12 19.84 13.34 6.96
CA LEU A 12 19.99 11.95 7.43
C LEU A 12 20.91 11.18 6.47
N LEU A 13 21.96 10.58 7.01
CA LEU A 13 22.86 9.72 6.24
C LEU A 13 22.12 8.46 5.76
N LYS A 14 22.41 8.04 4.54
CA LYS A 14 21.80 6.85 3.93
C LYS A 14 22.07 5.57 4.74
N GLU A 15 23.27 5.44 5.28
CA GLU A 15 23.68 4.31 6.12
C GLU A 15 22.81 4.23 7.38
N THR A 16 22.58 5.37 8.05
CA THR A 16 21.72 5.45 9.23
C THR A 16 20.25 5.13 8.87
N PHE A 17 19.78 5.63 7.73
CA PHE A 17 18.44 5.29 7.24
C PHE A 17 18.29 3.79 6.98
N ILE A 18 19.32 3.15 6.38
CA ILE A 18 19.35 1.69 6.17
C ILE A 18 19.24 0.95 7.51
N GLU A 19 19.98 1.37 8.55
CA GLU A 19 19.90 0.76 9.89
C GLU A 19 18.46 0.83 10.45
N TYR A 20 17.76 1.93 10.24
CA TYR A 20 16.37 2.06 10.65
C TYR A 20 15.43 1.16 9.83
N LEU A 21 15.60 1.08 8.51
CA LEU A 21 14.82 0.19 7.64
C LEU A 21 15.03 -1.27 8.03
N LEU A 22 16.26 -1.68 8.31
CA LEU A 22 16.64 -3.06 8.68
C LEU A 22 15.94 -3.58 9.94
N ARG A 23 15.40 -2.72 10.79
CA ARG A 23 14.61 -3.14 11.97
C ARG A 23 13.35 -3.91 11.59
N THR A 24 12.92 -3.82 10.34
CA THR A 24 11.77 -4.54 9.78
C THR A 24 12.14 -5.60 8.76
N THR A 25 13.37 -6.11 8.75
CA THR A 25 13.81 -7.19 7.84
C THR A 25 12.90 -8.43 7.90
N SER A 26 12.34 -8.76 9.08
CA SER A 26 11.38 -9.86 9.21
C SER A 26 10.09 -9.70 8.40
N ARG A 27 9.75 -8.46 7.97
CA ARG A 27 8.61 -8.20 7.09
C ARG A 27 8.97 -8.38 5.61
N GLY A 28 10.14 -7.91 5.22
CA GLY A 28 10.64 -7.98 3.84
C GLY A 28 11.99 -8.66 3.78
N PRO A 29 12.02 -10.00 3.94
CA PRO A 29 13.28 -10.74 4.08
C PRO A 29 13.97 -11.03 2.73
N ASP A 30 13.26 -10.91 1.60
CA ASP A 30 13.74 -11.42 0.32
C ASP A 30 14.73 -10.46 -0.33
N ASP A 31 14.47 -9.15 -0.25
CA ASP A 31 15.36 -8.11 -0.80
C ASP A 31 15.08 -6.76 -0.15
N GLN A 32 16.07 -5.84 -0.22
CA GLN A 32 15.97 -4.49 0.32
C GLN A 32 16.62 -3.48 -0.61
N ARG A 33 15.93 -2.35 -0.81
CA ARG A 33 16.44 -1.25 -1.62
C ARG A 33 16.21 0.08 -0.92
N VAL A 34 17.21 0.96 -0.98
CA VAL A 34 17.09 2.36 -0.57
C VAL A 34 17.50 3.23 -1.74
N ALA A 35 16.61 4.12 -2.13
CA ALA A 35 16.81 5.11 -3.16
C ALA A 35 16.97 6.51 -2.56
N GLU A 36 17.91 7.26 -3.09
CA GLU A 36 18.00 8.69 -2.91
C GLU A 36 17.11 9.38 -3.94
N THR A 37 16.30 10.31 -3.48
CA THR A 37 15.29 11.01 -4.30
C THR A 37 15.41 12.51 -4.06
N GLU A 38 14.72 13.30 -4.88
CA GLU A 38 14.70 14.76 -4.67
C GLU A 38 14.08 15.18 -3.33
N PHE A 39 13.21 14.35 -2.73
CA PHE A 39 12.63 14.67 -1.42
C PHE A 39 13.50 14.18 -0.24
N GLY A 40 14.42 13.27 -0.47
CA GLY A 40 15.24 12.62 0.55
C GLY A 40 15.43 11.13 0.28
N LEU A 41 15.10 10.26 1.24
CA LEU A 41 15.35 8.83 1.19
C LEU A 41 14.04 8.03 1.13
N LEU A 42 13.98 7.03 0.24
CA LEU A 42 12.88 6.09 0.11
C LEU A 42 13.40 4.66 0.17
N GLY A 43 12.91 3.89 1.13
CA GLY A 43 13.30 2.51 1.38
C GLY A 43 12.15 1.53 1.21
N PHE A 44 12.48 0.35 0.70
CA PHE A 44 11.58 -0.77 0.52
C PHE A 44 12.24 -2.08 0.94
N GLY A 45 11.53 -2.90 1.71
CA GLY A 45 11.90 -4.28 2.01
C GLY A 45 10.84 -5.21 1.46
N ARG A 46 11.26 -6.16 0.63
CA ARG A 46 10.40 -7.03 -0.15
C ARG A 46 10.10 -8.35 0.55
N LEU A 47 8.83 -8.72 0.53
CA LEU A 47 8.36 -10.11 0.58
C LEU A 47 7.64 -10.34 -0.76
N ALA A 48 8.22 -11.14 -1.64
CA ALA A 48 7.72 -11.34 -3.00
C ALA A 48 6.47 -12.21 -2.99
N ILE A 49 5.31 -11.62 -3.32
CA ILE A 49 4.00 -12.29 -3.42
C ILE A 49 3.48 -12.19 -4.85
N MET A 50 3.61 -11.00 -5.45
CA MET A 50 3.26 -10.71 -6.85
C MET A 50 4.50 -10.25 -7.60
N GLY A 51 4.57 -10.58 -8.91
CA GLY A 51 5.67 -10.19 -9.78
C GLY A 51 7.02 -10.67 -9.25
N LEU A 52 7.21 -11.98 -9.14
CA LEU A 52 8.34 -12.61 -8.42
C LEU A 52 9.73 -12.31 -8.99
N THR A 53 9.80 -11.74 -10.18
CA THR A 53 11.06 -11.40 -10.84
C THR A 53 11.76 -10.18 -10.20
N PRO A 54 13.06 -9.95 -10.46
CA PRO A 54 13.78 -8.78 -9.93
C PRO A 54 13.15 -7.43 -10.31
N GLU A 55 12.48 -7.34 -11.46
CA GLU A 55 11.81 -6.14 -11.96
C GLU A 55 10.64 -5.71 -11.05
N GLY A 56 10.05 -6.64 -10.28
CA GLY A 56 9.04 -6.33 -9.26
C GLY A 56 9.59 -5.68 -7.99
N MET A 57 10.89 -5.36 -7.95
CA MET A 57 11.51 -4.69 -6.79
C MET A 57 11.25 -3.19 -6.79
N GLN A 58 10.74 -2.71 -5.67
CA GLN A 58 10.43 -1.29 -5.44
C GLN A 58 11.62 -0.54 -4.76
N PRO A 59 11.64 0.80 -4.80
CA PRO A 59 10.66 1.72 -5.38
C PRO A 59 10.59 1.63 -6.90
N PHE A 60 9.36 1.78 -7.46
CA PHE A 60 9.18 1.96 -8.90
C PHE A 60 9.43 3.40 -9.28
N PHE A 61 10.05 3.61 -10.44
CA PHE A 61 10.40 4.91 -10.98
C PHE A 61 9.79 5.14 -12.36
N ARG A 62 9.37 6.39 -12.62
CA ARG A 62 9.08 6.92 -13.96
C ARG A 62 9.72 8.30 -14.07
N GLY A 63 10.91 8.33 -14.66
CA GLY A 63 11.77 9.50 -14.56
C GLY A 63 12.23 9.73 -13.12
N ALA A 64 11.97 10.92 -12.56
CA ALA A 64 12.26 11.26 -11.17
C ALA A 64 11.06 11.03 -10.23
N ASP A 65 9.88 10.70 -10.77
CA ASP A 65 8.72 10.31 -9.97
C ASP A 65 8.93 8.89 -9.43
N CYS A 66 8.54 8.65 -8.18
CA CYS A 66 8.73 7.31 -7.59
C CYS A 66 7.61 6.95 -6.61
N VAL A 67 7.44 5.63 -6.42
CA VAL A 67 6.50 5.08 -5.44
C VAL A 67 7.07 3.83 -4.77
N ALA A 68 6.84 3.72 -3.46
CA ALA A 68 6.98 2.48 -2.70
C ALA A 68 5.64 2.18 -2.02
N CYS A 69 5.16 0.96 -2.19
CA CYS A 69 3.88 0.49 -1.66
C CYS A 69 4.04 -0.85 -0.97
N ASN A 70 3.64 -0.92 0.29
CA ASN A 70 3.37 -2.17 0.99
C ASN A 70 1.87 -2.42 0.86
N GLY A 71 1.46 -3.18 -0.14
CA GLY A 71 0.05 -3.35 -0.46
C GLY A 71 -0.22 -4.56 -1.32
N GLU A 72 -1.49 -4.73 -1.63
CA GLU A 72 -2.04 -5.66 -2.59
C GLU A 72 -3.18 -4.95 -3.33
N LEU A 73 -3.04 -4.76 -4.64
CA LEU A 73 -4.03 -4.10 -5.49
C LEU A 73 -4.84 -5.17 -6.23
N TYR A 74 -6.04 -5.41 -5.72
CA TYR A 74 -6.91 -6.45 -6.27
C TYR A 74 -7.46 -6.08 -7.64
N GLY A 75 -7.52 -7.07 -8.54
CA GLY A 75 -8.02 -6.85 -9.90
C GLY A 75 -7.14 -5.92 -10.74
N PHE A 76 -5.85 -5.83 -10.45
CA PHE A 76 -4.93 -4.95 -11.17
C PHE A 76 -4.71 -5.33 -12.64
N ARG A 77 -4.84 -6.62 -13.01
CA ARG A 77 -4.52 -7.11 -14.37
C ARG A 77 -5.39 -6.45 -15.47
N PRO A 78 -6.72 -6.34 -15.35
CA PRO A 78 -7.54 -5.55 -16.27
C PRO A 78 -7.15 -4.07 -16.31
N VAL A 79 -6.87 -3.46 -15.15
CA VAL A 79 -6.45 -2.05 -15.05
C VAL A 79 -5.10 -1.84 -15.75
N LYS A 80 -4.16 -2.77 -15.57
CA LYS A 80 -2.87 -2.76 -16.29
C LYS A 80 -3.07 -2.81 -17.79
N ALA A 81 -3.94 -3.71 -18.29
CA ALA A 81 -4.25 -3.81 -19.71
C ALA A 81 -4.90 -2.53 -20.29
N GLU A 82 -5.78 -1.86 -19.53
CA GLU A 82 -6.33 -0.55 -19.93
C GLU A 82 -5.23 0.52 -20.03
N LEU A 83 -4.34 0.58 -19.05
CA LEU A 83 -3.22 1.51 -19.05
C LEU A 83 -2.24 1.23 -20.19
N GLU A 84 -2.00 -0.03 -20.53
CA GLU A 84 -1.20 -0.43 -21.70
C GLU A 84 -1.83 0.04 -23.02
N ALA A 85 -3.17 -0.07 -23.14
CA ALA A 85 -3.90 0.46 -24.30
C ALA A 85 -3.84 2.00 -24.40
N GLU A 86 -3.65 2.69 -23.26
CA GLU A 86 -3.41 4.14 -23.19
C GLU A 86 -1.94 4.54 -23.45
N GLY A 87 -1.04 3.57 -23.66
CA GLY A 87 0.37 3.79 -24.01
C GLY A 87 1.34 3.72 -22.83
N TYR A 88 0.90 3.31 -21.65
CA TYR A 88 1.83 3.04 -20.56
C TYR A 88 2.55 1.70 -20.78
N THR A 89 3.81 1.64 -20.36
CA THR A 89 4.63 0.42 -20.41
C THR A 89 4.92 -0.05 -18.99
N PHE A 90 5.04 -1.36 -18.78
CA PHE A 90 5.35 -1.98 -17.50
C PHE A 90 6.53 -2.92 -17.66
N GLU A 91 7.38 -3.00 -16.63
CA GLU A 91 8.58 -3.84 -16.62
C GLU A 91 8.37 -5.13 -15.83
N SER A 92 7.38 -5.14 -14.92
CA SER A 92 7.09 -6.26 -14.04
C SER A 92 5.62 -6.68 -14.06
N ASP A 93 5.33 -7.81 -13.44
CA ASP A 93 3.97 -8.25 -13.14
C ASP A 93 3.53 -7.88 -11.71
N SER A 94 4.23 -6.93 -11.06
CA SER A 94 3.79 -6.40 -9.78
C SER A 94 2.53 -5.56 -9.94
N ASP A 95 1.57 -5.82 -9.08
CA ASP A 95 0.33 -5.05 -8.94
C ASP A 95 0.60 -3.56 -8.61
N CYS A 96 1.61 -3.30 -7.80
CA CYS A 96 1.96 -1.95 -7.35
C CYS A 96 2.57 -1.06 -8.46
N GLU A 97 3.03 -1.62 -9.59
CA GLU A 97 3.60 -0.84 -10.68
C GLU A 97 2.58 0.05 -11.38
N ILE A 98 1.28 -0.27 -11.29
CA ILE A 98 0.20 0.55 -11.86
C ILE A 98 -0.06 1.86 -11.10
N ILE A 99 0.50 2.05 -9.89
CA ILE A 99 0.18 3.19 -9.02
C ILE A 99 0.59 4.52 -9.65
N LEU A 100 1.80 4.65 -10.20
CA LEU A 100 2.23 5.89 -10.86
C LEU A 100 1.37 6.23 -12.09
N PRO A 101 1.07 5.30 -13.02
CA PRO A 101 0.11 5.55 -14.10
C PRO A 101 -1.27 5.98 -13.61
N LEU A 102 -1.82 5.36 -12.58
CA LEU A 102 -3.10 5.76 -11.98
C LEU A 102 -3.03 7.17 -11.38
N TYR A 103 -1.92 7.51 -10.72
CA TYR A 103 -1.70 8.87 -10.22
C TYR A 103 -1.64 9.90 -11.36
N TYR A 104 -1.02 9.57 -12.49
CA TYR A 104 -0.99 10.46 -13.64
C TYR A 104 -2.37 10.69 -14.24
N LYS A 105 -3.20 9.65 -14.25
CA LYS A 105 -4.55 9.69 -14.80
C LYS A 105 -5.54 10.42 -13.88
N TYR A 106 -5.52 10.15 -12.59
CA TYR A 106 -6.54 10.59 -11.65
C TYR A 106 -6.04 11.57 -10.57
N GLY A 107 -4.73 11.84 -10.49
CA GLY A 107 -4.17 12.64 -9.41
C GLY A 107 -4.45 12.01 -8.05
N LEU A 108 -4.79 12.82 -7.05
CA LEU A 108 -5.13 12.35 -5.69
C LEU A 108 -6.49 11.63 -5.62
N ASP A 109 -7.35 11.77 -6.62
CA ASP A 109 -8.59 10.99 -6.71
C ASP A 109 -8.34 9.50 -6.96
N MET A 110 -7.13 9.10 -7.35
CA MET A 110 -6.79 7.69 -7.57
C MET A 110 -7.14 6.79 -6.39
N PHE A 111 -7.05 7.32 -5.14
CA PHE A 111 -7.36 6.55 -3.93
C PHE A 111 -8.81 6.04 -3.88
N ARG A 112 -9.73 6.66 -4.61
CA ARG A 112 -11.14 6.23 -4.72
C ARG A 112 -11.34 5.15 -5.78
N HIS A 113 -10.35 4.96 -6.66
CA HIS A 113 -10.36 3.97 -7.73
C HIS A 113 -9.60 2.68 -7.36
N LEU A 114 -8.94 2.65 -6.19
CA LEU A 114 -8.18 1.49 -5.73
C LEU A 114 -9.09 0.52 -4.95
N ASP A 115 -9.20 -0.71 -5.42
CA ASP A 115 -9.64 -1.85 -4.61
C ASP A 115 -8.39 -2.53 -4.03
N ALA A 116 -7.95 -2.07 -2.87
CA ALA A 116 -6.64 -2.41 -2.35
C ALA A 116 -6.55 -2.35 -0.83
N GLU A 117 -5.63 -3.09 -0.28
CA GLU A 117 -5.08 -2.85 1.05
C GLU A 117 -3.66 -2.34 0.90
N PHE A 118 -3.37 -1.15 1.40
CA PHE A 118 -2.09 -0.50 1.12
C PHE A 118 -1.62 0.50 2.17
N ALA A 119 -0.31 0.65 2.23
CA ALA A 119 0.40 1.81 2.73
C ALA A 119 1.43 2.20 1.69
N MET A 120 1.45 3.45 1.24
CA MET A 120 2.35 3.89 0.16
C MET A 120 2.99 5.25 0.45
N ILE A 121 4.14 5.46 -0.18
CA ILE A 121 4.82 6.76 -0.27
C ILE A 121 5.11 7.00 -1.74
N LEU A 122 4.63 8.12 -2.27
CA LEU A 122 4.76 8.53 -3.67
C LEU A 122 5.35 9.94 -3.74
N TYR A 123 6.24 10.17 -4.70
CA TYR A 123 6.79 11.49 -5.00
C TYR A 123 6.53 11.87 -6.46
N ASP A 124 5.90 13.02 -6.67
CA ASP A 124 5.73 13.70 -7.96
C ASP A 124 6.81 14.78 -8.06
N SER A 125 7.85 14.54 -8.83
CA SER A 125 9.00 15.42 -9.00
C SER A 125 8.64 16.74 -9.72
N ARG A 126 7.67 16.69 -10.62
CA ARG A 126 7.24 17.87 -11.41
C ARG A 126 6.49 18.87 -10.56
N LYS A 127 5.63 18.37 -9.67
CA LYS A 127 4.86 19.21 -8.75
C LYS A 127 5.57 19.39 -7.40
N LYS A 128 6.66 18.63 -7.16
CA LYS A 128 7.38 18.56 -5.88
C LYS A 128 6.45 18.16 -4.73
N LEU A 129 5.59 17.19 -4.96
CA LEU A 129 4.62 16.69 -3.99
C LEU A 129 5.09 15.37 -3.40
N LEU A 130 5.31 15.36 -2.08
CA LEU A 130 5.43 14.13 -1.31
C LEU A 130 4.06 13.72 -0.81
N ILE A 131 3.64 12.52 -1.17
CA ILE A 131 2.35 11.93 -0.85
C ILE A 131 2.61 10.66 -0.07
N ALA A 132 1.94 10.48 1.06
CA ALA A 132 1.84 9.20 1.73
C ALA A 132 0.37 8.87 1.92
N ALA A 133 -0.03 7.58 1.85
CA ALA A 133 -1.44 7.23 1.98
C ALA A 133 -1.60 5.84 2.61
N ARG A 134 -2.74 5.64 3.27
CA ARG A 134 -3.11 4.40 3.92
C ARG A 134 -4.54 4.00 3.55
N ASP A 135 -4.76 2.70 3.39
CA ASP A 135 -6.05 2.13 3.00
C ASP A 135 -7.20 2.48 3.96
N PRO A 136 -8.48 2.40 3.50
CA PRO A 136 -9.65 2.81 4.27
C PRO A 136 -9.84 2.10 5.60
N ILE A 137 -9.36 0.86 5.73
CA ILE A 137 -9.51 0.02 6.93
C ILE A 137 -8.27 0.07 7.80
N GLY A 138 -7.10 0.43 7.19
CA GLY A 138 -5.80 0.41 7.83
C GLY A 138 -5.22 -1.00 7.98
N ILE A 139 -5.52 -1.89 7.02
CA ILE A 139 -4.99 -3.26 6.98
C ILE A 139 -3.46 -3.23 6.93
N ARG A 140 -2.91 -2.37 6.07
CA ARG A 140 -1.46 -2.17 6.04
C ARG A 140 -1.04 -1.12 7.06
N PRO A 141 -0.07 -1.44 7.92
CA PRO A 141 0.39 -0.49 8.93
C PRO A 141 1.21 0.64 8.28
N LEU A 142 0.99 1.85 8.76
CA LEU A 142 1.80 3.02 8.46
C LEU A 142 1.86 3.92 9.69
N PHE A 143 3.06 4.42 9.99
CA PHE A 143 3.33 5.37 11.06
C PHE A 143 4.07 6.57 10.50
N TYR A 144 3.99 7.71 11.21
CA TYR A 144 4.74 8.91 10.85
C TYR A 144 5.26 9.62 12.09
N GLY A 145 6.22 10.48 11.89
CA GLY A 145 6.76 11.36 12.90
C GLY A 145 7.60 12.46 12.27
N TYR A 146 8.11 13.35 13.11
CA TYR A 146 8.99 14.44 12.67
C TYR A 146 10.34 14.29 13.36
N SER A 147 11.43 14.45 12.59
CA SER A 147 12.78 14.50 13.12
C SER A 147 13.01 15.77 13.95
N GLU A 148 14.18 15.87 14.60
CA GLU A 148 14.57 17.09 15.30
C GLU A 148 14.65 18.31 14.39
N SER A 149 15.04 18.12 13.12
CA SER A 149 15.10 19.14 12.07
C SER A 149 13.72 19.52 11.50
N GLY A 150 12.64 18.86 11.94
CA GLY A 150 11.27 19.10 11.47
C GLY A 150 10.91 18.36 10.19
N HIS A 151 11.77 17.51 9.65
CA HIS A 151 11.47 16.70 8.48
C HIS A 151 10.54 15.53 8.83
N ILE A 152 9.54 15.30 7.99
CA ILE A 152 8.61 14.18 8.18
C ILE A 152 9.24 12.86 7.75
N ALA A 153 8.96 11.82 8.53
CA ALA A 153 9.31 10.44 8.23
C ALA A 153 8.08 9.56 8.28
N PHE A 154 8.04 8.54 7.41
CA PHE A 154 7.00 7.52 7.37
C PHE A 154 7.65 6.14 7.46
N ALA A 155 6.96 5.18 8.10
CA ALA A 155 7.43 3.80 8.11
C ALA A 155 6.28 2.81 8.35
N SER A 156 6.46 1.59 7.88
CA SER A 156 5.52 0.50 8.12
C SER A 156 5.36 0.14 9.59
N GLU A 157 6.41 0.30 10.40
CA GLU A 157 6.35 0.03 11.85
C GLU A 157 6.97 1.18 12.64
N ALA A 158 6.40 1.45 13.83
CA ALA A 158 6.87 2.52 14.69
C ALA A 158 8.35 2.37 15.10
N LYS A 159 8.84 1.13 15.26
CA LYS A 159 10.23 0.87 15.63
C LYS A 159 11.27 1.41 14.64
N ASN A 160 10.91 1.55 13.35
CA ASN A 160 11.80 2.18 12.36
C ASN A 160 12.04 3.66 12.64
N LEU A 161 11.08 4.33 13.29
CA LEU A 161 11.13 5.76 13.58
C LEU A 161 11.70 6.08 14.98
N VAL A 162 11.91 5.06 15.82
CA VAL A 162 12.52 5.25 17.16
C VAL A 162 13.96 5.69 17.02
N GLY A 163 14.30 6.80 17.65
CA GLY A 163 15.62 7.45 17.55
C GLY A 163 15.74 8.45 16.40
N LEU A 164 14.84 8.39 15.40
CA LEU A 164 14.72 9.40 14.34
C LEU A 164 13.69 10.48 14.71
N CYS A 165 12.56 10.07 15.29
CA CYS A 165 11.46 10.97 15.63
C CYS A 165 11.22 11.00 17.15
N LYS A 166 10.98 12.21 17.70
CA LYS A 166 10.65 12.37 19.14
C LYS A 166 9.27 11.81 19.49
N LYS A 167 8.33 11.95 18.57
CA LYS A 167 6.95 11.45 18.70
C LYS A 167 6.59 10.70 17.44
N ILE A 168 5.93 9.57 17.62
CA ILE A 168 5.53 8.67 16.54
C ILE A 168 4.02 8.49 16.65
N TYR A 169 3.34 8.65 15.54
CA TYR A 169 1.89 8.56 15.43
C TYR A 169 1.48 7.49 14.42
N PRO A 170 0.38 6.76 14.66
CA PRO A 170 -0.22 5.96 13.60
C PRO A 170 -0.74 6.89 12.50
N PHE A 171 -0.50 6.51 11.24
CA PHE A 171 -1.04 7.25 10.10
C PHE A 171 -2.56 7.06 10.04
N PRO A 172 -3.36 8.14 9.85
CA PRO A 172 -4.81 8.04 9.80
C PRO A 172 -5.29 7.10 8.69
N ILE A 173 -6.23 6.22 9.00
CA ILE A 173 -6.86 5.32 8.01
C ILE A 173 -7.69 6.12 7.00
N GLY A 174 -7.84 5.59 5.77
CA GLY A 174 -8.62 6.23 4.73
C GLY A 174 -8.17 7.65 4.39
N SER A 175 -6.88 7.93 4.59
CA SER A 175 -6.33 9.28 4.45
C SER A 175 -5.04 9.28 3.64
N TYR A 176 -4.74 10.42 3.05
CA TYR A 176 -3.43 10.72 2.50
C TYR A 176 -2.83 11.97 3.15
N TYR A 177 -1.51 12.00 3.20
CA TYR A 177 -0.70 13.18 3.47
C TYR A 177 -0.24 13.76 2.15
N CYS A 178 -0.32 15.08 2.02
CA CYS A 178 0.25 15.81 0.89
C CYS A 178 0.75 17.16 1.39
N ASN A 179 2.05 17.41 1.27
CA ASN A 179 2.70 18.68 1.60
C ASN A 179 2.23 19.33 2.93
N GLY A 180 2.34 18.59 4.02
CA GLY A 180 2.03 19.10 5.37
C GLY A 180 0.57 18.90 5.81
N GLN A 181 -0.31 18.44 4.95
CA GLN A 181 -1.72 18.26 5.26
C GLN A 181 -2.15 16.81 5.19
N PHE A 182 -2.95 16.38 6.17
CA PHE A 182 -3.65 15.09 6.14
C PHE A 182 -5.08 15.32 5.65
N VAL A 183 -5.46 14.57 4.62
CA VAL A 183 -6.80 14.66 4.00
C VAL A 183 -7.43 13.28 4.02
N ARG A 184 -8.64 13.18 4.60
CA ARG A 184 -9.41 11.94 4.56
C ARG A 184 -10.11 11.82 3.20
N TYR A 185 -9.88 10.73 2.49
CA TYR A 185 -10.53 10.43 1.20
C TYR A 185 -11.66 9.41 1.34
N CYS A 186 -11.65 8.60 2.40
CA CYS A 186 -12.67 7.59 2.68
C CYS A 186 -12.89 7.43 4.17
N ASP A 187 -14.15 7.31 4.58
CA ASP A 187 -14.57 6.88 5.90
C ASP A 187 -15.51 5.68 5.74
N ILE A 188 -15.07 4.50 6.19
CA ILE A 188 -15.91 3.28 6.11
C ILE A 188 -17.11 3.33 7.06
N ALA A 189 -17.11 4.22 8.05
CA ALA A 189 -18.23 4.41 8.97
C ALA A 189 -19.28 5.40 8.42
N ASP A 190 -18.95 6.11 7.34
CA ASP A 190 -19.91 7.02 6.69
C ASP A 190 -20.92 6.19 5.86
N THR A 191 -22.14 6.16 6.35
CA THR A 191 -23.24 5.40 5.77
C THR A 191 -24.24 6.37 5.14
N PRO A 192 -24.16 6.63 3.83
CA PRO A 192 -25.00 7.64 3.16
C PRO A 192 -26.47 7.24 3.11
N ALA A 193 -26.78 5.93 3.10
CA ALA A 193 -28.13 5.41 3.10
C ALA A 193 -28.19 3.97 3.67
N TYR A 194 -29.31 3.59 4.19
CA TYR A 194 -29.63 2.21 4.54
C TYR A 194 -30.35 1.53 3.37
N SER A 195 -30.03 0.24 3.13
CA SER A 195 -30.78 -0.55 2.16
C SER A 195 -32.25 -0.67 2.55
N GLN A 196 -33.13 -0.57 1.57
CA GLN A 196 -34.56 -0.82 1.69
C GLN A 196 -34.96 -2.19 1.10
N ASP A 197 -33.97 -3.01 0.75
CA ASP A 197 -34.18 -4.33 0.13
C ASP A 197 -34.82 -5.29 1.13
N GLU A 198 -35.53 -6.29 0.61
CA GLU A 198 -36.07 -7.37 1.41
C GLU A 198 -34.95 -8.28 1.99
N LEU A 199 -35.18 -8.88 3.15
CA LEU A 199 -34.17 -9.70 3.82
C LEU A 199 -33.54 -10.79 2.95
N PRO A 200 -34.26 -11.54 2.11
CA PRO A 200 -33.65 -12.56 1.23
C PRO A 200 -32.65 -11.95 0.24
N GLU A 201 -32.95 -10.77 -0.30
CA GLU A 201 -32.05 -10.05 -1.22
C GLU A 201 -30.81 -9.54 -0.50
N ILE A 202 -30.96 -8.97 0.70
CA ILE A 202 -29.83 -8.53 1.54
C ILE A 202 -28.88 -9.72 1.82
N LEU A 203 -29.42 -10.88 2.21
CA LEU A 203 -28.62 -12.08 2.48
C LEU A 203 -27.90 -12.59 1.24
N THR A 204 -28.55 -12.54 0.08
CA THR A 204 -27.92 -12.91 -1.20
C THR A 204 -26.76 -11.99 -1.53
N ASN A 205 -26.97 -10.68 -1.43
CA ASN A 205 -25.96 -9.66 -1.68
C ASN A 205 -24.75 -9.78 -0.74
N ILE A 206 -24.97 -10.06 0.55
CA ILE A 206 -23.90 -10.30 1.53
C ILE A 206 -23.08 -11.54 1.12
N ARG A 207 -23.76 -12.64 0.79
CA ARG A 207 -23.10 -13.88 0.36
C ARG A 207 -22.23 -13.66 -0.90
N GLU A 208 -22.79 -13.02 -1.91
CA GLU A 208 -22.08 -12.76 -3.17
C GLU A 208 -20.86 -11.89 -2.97
N LYS A 209 -21.00 -10.80 -2.21
CA LYS A 209 -19.88 -9.90 -1.88
C LYS A 209 -18.81 -10.61 -1.06
N LEU A 210 -19.18 -11.46 -0.11
CA LEU A 210 -18.22 -12.23 0.69
C LEU A 210 -17.45 -13.23 -0.19
N VAL A 211 -18.15 -13.98 -1.04
CA VAL A 211 -17.53 -14.94 -1.96
C VAL A 211 -16.58 -14.23 -2.91
N ALA A 212 -17.03 -13.13 -3.55
CA ALA A 212 -16.18 -12.32 -4.44
C ALA A 212 -14.99 -11.71 -3.70
N GLY A 213 -15.20 -11.27 -2.46
CA GLY A 213 -14.14 -10.73 -1.61
C GLY A 213 -13.05 -11.75 -1.25
N VAL A 214 -13.41 -13.02 -1.05
CA VAL A 214 -12.43 -14.10 -0.85
C VAL A 214 -11.75 -14.44 -2.17
N ASP A 215 -12.52 -14.62 -3.24
CA ASP A 215 -12.04 -15.04 -4.56
C ASP A 215 -10.92 -14.12 -5.08
N LYS A 216 -11.12 -12.82 -5.06
CA LYS A 216 -10.12 -11.85 -5.53
C LYS A 216 -8.81 -11.83 -4.73
N ARG A 217 -8.81 -12.37 -3.49
CA ARG A 217 -7.63 -12.50 -2.64
C ARG A 217 -6.85 -13.79 -2.86
N LEU A 218 -7.31 -14.63 -3.76
CA LEU A 218 -6.61 -15.85 -4.16
C LEU A 218 -5.64 -15.61 -5.34
N ASP A 219 -5.71 -14.45 -5.98
CA ASP A 219 -4.77 -14.05 -7.05
C ASP A 219 -3.41 -13.72 -6.42
N ALA A 220 -2.48 -14.68 -6.50
CA ALA A 220 -1.11 -14.53 -6.02
C ALA A 220 -0.19 -15.43 -6.86
N ASP A 221 1.05 -14.95 -7.12
CA ASP A 221 2.07 -15.73 -7.84
C ASP A 221 2.81 -16.73 -6.93
N THR A 222 2.46 -16.75 -5.64
CA THR A 222 2.98 -17.71 -4.63
C THR A 222 1.85 -18.57 -4.07
N PRO A 223 2.15 -19.76 -3.52
CA PRO A 223 1.14 -20.59 -2.86
C PRO A 223 0.46 -19.85 -1.71
N VAL A 224 -0.87 -19.87 -1.69
CA VAL A 224 -1.69 -19.23 -0.66
C VAL A 224 -2.07 -20.27 0.41
N GLY A 225 -1.85 -19.92 1.67
CA GLY A 225 -2.24 -20.73 2.82
C GLY A 225 -3.22 -19.99 3.74
N PHE A 226 -4.07 -20.75 4.44
CA PHE A 226 -5.07 -20.21 5.35
C PHE A 226 -4.85 -20.72 6.77
N LEU A 227 -4.96 -19.82 7.75
CA LEU A 227 -4.97 -20.18 9.16
C LEU A 227 -6.40 -20.44 9.61
N LEU A 228 -6.68 -21.71 9.95
CA LEU A 228 -7.99 -22.14 10.43
C LEU A 228 -8.00 -22.16 11.97
N SER A 229 -8.60 -21.13 12.57
CA SER A 229 -8.71 -21.01 14.03
C SER A 229 -9.83 -21.84 14.65
N GLY A 230 -10.73 -22.42 13.82
CA GLY A 230 -11.93 -23.14 14.26
C GLY A 230 -13.15 -22.23 14.56
N GLY A 231 -12.99 -20.91 14.48
CA GLY A 231 -14.10 -19.96 14.56
C GLY A 231 -14.94 -19.92 13.28
N LEU A 232 -16.16 -19.37 13.36
CA LEU A 232 -17.09 -19.26 12.24
C LEU A 232 -16.47 -18.55 11.04
N ASP A 233 -15.87 -17.38 11.27
CA ASP A 233 -15.35 -16.53 10.20
C ASP A 233 -14.21 -17.20 9.44
N SER A 234 -13.19 -17.71 10.15
CA SER A 234 -12.07 -18.42 9.52
C SER A 234 -12.51 -19.67 8.78
N SER A 235 -13.46 -20.43 9.36
CA SER A 235 -14.00 -21.64 8.73
C SER A 235 -14.77 -21.31 7.44
N LEU A 236 -15.54 -20.23 7.44
CA LEU A 236 -16.29 -19.78 6.26
C LEU A 236 -15.35 -19.33 5.14
N VAL A 237 -14.35 -18.50 5.46
CA VAL A 237 -13.34 -18.05 4.49
C VAL A 237 -12.58 -19.25 3.91
N CYS A 238 -12.10 -20.18 4.73
CA CYS A 238 -11.42 -21.39 4.26
C CYS A 238 -12.32 -22.27 3.39
N ALA A 239 -13.61 -22.41 3.76
CA ALA A 239 -14.55 -23.20 2.98
C ALA A 239 -14.89 -22.58 1.62
N ILE A 240 -14.91 -21.25 1.52
CA ILE A 240 -15.07 -20.54 0.23
C ILE A 240 -13.80 -20.73 -0.62
N ALA A 241 -12.63 -20.48 -0.04
CA ALA A 241 -11.36 -20.61 -0.74
C ALA A 241 -11.11 -22.05 -1.27
N ALA A 242 -11.47 -23.08 -0.50
CA ALA A 242 -11.29 -24.49 -0.88
C ALA A 242 -12.20 -24.93 -2.05
N LYS A 243 -13.18 -24.13 -2.46
CA LYS A 243 -14.08 -24.40 -3.60
C LYS A 243 -13.59 -23.76 -4.90
N LYS A 244 -12.53 -22.97 -4.83
CA LYS A 244 -11.93 -22.25 -5.96
C LYS A 244 -10.62 -22.91 -6.41
#